data_138ebaf9e7c914bd450a50d446bf857e
#
_entry.id   138ebaf9e7c914bd450a50d446bf857e
#
_cell.length_a   1.000
_cell.length_b   1.000
_cell.length_c   1.000
_cell.angle_alpha   90.00
_cell.angle_beta   90.00
_cell.angle_gamma   90.00
#
_symmetry.space_group_name_H-M   'P 1'
#
loop_
_entity.id
_entity.type
_entity.pdbx_description
1 polymer ?
#
loop_
_entity_poly.entity_id
_entity_poly.type
_entity_poly.pdbx_seq_one_letter_code
_entity_poly.pdbx_strand_id
1 'polypeptide(L)'
;MLNYLNLKLQFSNILKSFLVVLASYYSAEFHSQVTSVTYNFTGAMQTFVVPSCASSVTISAYGAKGAPGVGGNIGVGGNGGLAQGVLAVTPGQTYNIFVGGTNGYNGGANPGAGGPFTSGTGGGASDVRFGGVALANRIITAGGGGGGGGGPQVSCNAGVGGNGGVGGNLTGGNGTTGTAGFCGNGGSFGSGGTQAAGGAAGTGNFNCGGPAGNGFAGALGIGGNGGLGIMGCGCYIGAGGAGGGGGYYGGGGGGNGGCGGAYSGGGGGGGSSNTGALASPVLNAGVQNGNGQVIIQYNCVLPIELTEFTAHYNGSYVYLTWKTASEKNSNYFTIEKAMEGGDFALMDKIASAGNSKSEKLYTLNDYQPYTHGVNYYLLKQYDLDGTLSFEKMISLSVIEKIYEFSLSPNPAEDNVALRLSDDFVGENVKIELINSVGQMIFNDNIDKVISDQQIQILNLKELPKGFYFVRVISGQGSIRWNKLVKN
;
A
#
# COMPACT_ATOMS: atom_id res chain seq x y z
N MET A 1 40.69 -38.78 -25.63
CA MET A 1 39.40 -39.02 -24.96
C MET A 1 39.38 -38.56 -23.49
N LEU A 2 40.49 -38.64 -22.77
CA LEU A 2 40.52 -38.14 -21.35
C LEU A 2 40.37 -36.62 -21.15
N ASN A 3 40.82 -35.81 -22.12
CA ASN A 3 40.74 -34.34 -21.98
C ASN A 3 39.33 -33.76 -22.18
N TYR A 4 38.42 -34.50 -22.83
CA TYR A 4 37.03 -34.05 -23.05
C TYR A 4 36.11 -34.31 -21.84
N LEU A 5 36.41 -35.32 -21.01
CA LEU A 5 35.67 -35.60 -19.78
C LEU A 5 36.02 -34.64 -18.68
N ASN A 6 37.28 -34.21 -18.55
CA ASN A 6 37.70 -33.25 -17.55
C ASN A 6 37.13 -31.85 -17.80
N LEU A 7 36.93 -31.44 -19.06
CA LEU A 7 36.32 -30.16 -19.39
C LEU A 7 34.81 -30.13 -19.04
N LYS A 8 34.08 -31.23 -19.25
CA LYS A 8 32.65 -31.32 -18.88
C LYS A 8 32.41 -31.30 -17.35
N LEU A 9 33.31 -31.91 -16.57
CA LEU A 9 33.24 -31.88 -15.11
C LEU A 9 33.58 -30.50 -14.55
N GLN A 10 34.54 -29.79 -15.15
CA GLN A 10 34.86 -28.42 -14.72
C GLN A 10 33.72 -27.44 -15.07
N PHE A 11 33.11 -27.55 -16.27
CA PHE A 11 31.96 -26.70 -16.63
C PHE A 11 30.72 -26.96 -15.75
N SER A 12 30.48 -28.22 -15.37
CA SER A 12 29.36 -28.56 -14.44
C SER A 12 29.55 -27.96 -13.06
N ASN A 13 30.78 -27.94 -12.55
CA ASN A 13 31.07 -27.38 -11.23
C ASN A 13 31.10 -25.85 -11.22
N ILE A 14 31.55 -25.21 -12.32
CA ILE A 14 31.49 -23.75 -12.49
C ILE A 14 30.03 -23.29 -12.65
N LEU A 15 29.18 -24.03 -13.38
CA LEU A 15 27.76 -23.70 -13.51
C LEU A 15 27.00 -23.86 -12.19
N LYS A 16 27.32 -24.87 -11.38
CA LYS A 16 26.76 -25.03 -10.02
C LYS A 16 27.22 -23.93 -9.07
N SER A 17 28.48 -23.51 -9.13
CA SER A 17 29.01 -22.40 -8.33
C SER A 17 28.40 -21.05 -8.78
N PHE A 18 28.15 -20.84 -10.06
CA PHE A 18 27.46 -19.64 -10.56
C PHE A 18 25.97 -19.61 -10.17
N LEU A 19 25.27 -20.75 -10.14
CA LEU A 19 23.88 -20.80 -9.66
C LEU A 19 23.78 -20.55 -8.14
N VAL A 20 24.74 -21.00 -7.35
CA VAL A 20 24.77 -20.75 -5.90
C VAL A 20 25.13 -19.30 -5.60
N VAL A 21 25.99 -18.66 -6.40
CA VAL A 21 26.35 -17.24 -6.23
C VAL A 21 25.22 -16.30 -6.71
N LEU A 22 24.44 -16.69 -7.75
CA LEU A 22 23.24 -15.90 -8.14
C LEU A 22 22.08 -16.02 -7.14
N ALA A 23 21.98 -17.11 -6.39
CA ALA A 23 20.97 -17.25 -5.34
C ALA A 23 21.30 -16.43 -4.07
N SER A 24 22.56 -16.03 -3.86
CA SER A 24 22.98 -15.23 -2.70
C SER A 24 22.93 -13.71 -2.91
N TYR A 25 22.60 -13.22 -4.12
CA TYR A 25 22.44 -11.79 -4.42
C TYR A 25 20.99 -11.34 -4.61
N TYR A 26 20.00 -12.20 -4.40
CA TYR A 26 18.63 -11.75 -4.18
C TYR A 26 18.49 -11.43 -2.68
N SER A 27 19.14 -10.36 -2.23
CA SER A 27 18.63 -9.61 -1.11
C SER A 27 17.25 -9.11 -1.55
N ALA A 28 16.18 -9.67 -0.99
CA ALA A 28 14.87 -9.09 -1.13
C ALA A 28 14.99 -7.67 -0.57
N GLU A 29 15.13 -6.69 -1.45
CA GLU A 29 14.92 -5.30 -1.08
C GLU A 29 13.47 -5.22 -0.65
N PHE A 30 13.23 -5.23 0.65
CA PHE A 30 11.94 -4.99 1.24
C PHE A 30 11.56 -3.54 0.94
N HIS A 31 10.94 -3.32 -0.20
CA HIS A 31 10.31 -2.06 -0.50
C HIS A 31 9.10 -1.94 0.43
N SER A 32 9.26 -1.14 1.47
CA SER A 32 8.14 -0.61 2.23
C SER A 32 7.18 0.02 1.22
N GLN A 33 6.06 -0.65 0.95
CA GLN A 33 5.12 -0.18 -0.05
C GLN A 33 4.35 1.01 0.51
N VAL A 34 4.66 2.22 0.01
CA VAL A 34 3.91 3.42 0.30
C VAL A 34 2.54 3.29 -0.36
N THR A 35 1.51 3.15 0.46
CA THR A 35 0.12 3.21 -0.01
C THR A 35 -0.34 4.66 -0.01
N SER A 36 -1.01 5.09 -1.08
CA SER A 36 -1.52 6.45 -1.24
C SER A 36 -3.02 6.42 -1.52
N VAL A 37 -3.80 7.10 -0.68
CA VAL A 37 -5.24 7.28 -0.86
C VAL A 37 -5.51 8.74 -1.17
N THR A 38 -6.20 9.00 -2.29
CA THR A 38 -6.51 10.34 -2.77
C THR A 38 -7.99 10.64 -2.64
N TYR A 39 -8.31 11.75 -2.00
CA TYR A 39 -9.65 12.30 -1.84
C TYR A 39 -9.80 13.52 -2.73
N ASN A 40 -10.64 13.41 -3.75
CA ASN A 40 -10.99 14.51 -4.65
C ASN A 40 -12.25 15.22 -4.17
N PHE A 41 -12.50 16.41 -4.69
CA PHE A 41 -13.68 17.20 -4.40
C PHE A 41 -14.97 16.45 -4.80
N THR A 42 -15.90 16.30 -3.85
CA THR A 42 -17.22 15.68 -4.04
C THR A 42 -18.38 16.62 -3.64
N GLY A 43 -18.08 17.74 -2.98
CA GLY A 43 -19.08 18.62 -2.37
C GLY A 43 -19.64 18.09 -1.04
N ALA A 44 -19.07 17.00 -0.49
CA ALA A 44 -19.48 16.37 0.76
C ALA A 44 -18.27 15.93 1.58
N MET A 45 -18.50 15.65 2.86
CA MET A 45 -17.53 15.04 3.74
C MET A 45 -17.21 13.61 3.29
N GLN A 46 -15.95 13.23 3.35
CA GLN A 46 -15.42 11.88 3.13
C GLN A 46 -14.73 11.40 4.40
N THR A 47 -14.41 10.10 4.50
CA THR A 47 -13.77 9.53 5.68
C THR A 47 -12.55 8.70 5.31
N PHE A 48 -11.54 8.70 6.19
CA PHE A 48 -10.39 7.82 6.17
C PHE A 48 -10.35 7.01 7.46
N VAL A 49 -10.34 5.67 7.35
CA VAL A 49 -10.12 4.77 8.48
C VAL A 49 -8.68 4.30 8.42
N VAL A 50 -7.95 4.44 9.53
CA VAL A 50 -6.54 4.05 9.63
C VAL A 50 -6.43 2.53 9.51
N PRO A 51 -5.68 2.02 8.53
CA PRO A 51 -5.44 0.57 8.38
C PRO A 51 -4.70 -0.02 9.59
N SER A 52 -4.90 -1.31 9.84
CA SER A 52 -4.27 -2.04 10.97
C SER A 52 -2.74 -1.98 10.95
N CYS A 53 -2.14 -1.87 9.77
CA CYS A 53 -0.69 -1.81 9.56
C CYS A 53 -0.07 -0.41 9.74
N ALA A 54 -0.86 0.68 9.73
CA ALA A 54 -0.35 2.03 9.77
C ALA A 54 -0.19 2.57 11.19
N SER A 55 1.01 3.01 11.56
CA SER A 55 1.31 3.72 12.82
C SER A 55 1.55 5.21 12.62
N SER A 56 1.72 5.65 11.39
CA SER A 56 1.82 7.05 11.00
C SER A 56 1.30 7.26 9.58
N VAL A 57 0.79 8.46 9.31
CA VAL A 57 0.36 8.88 7.98
C VAL A 57 0.95 10.23 7.63
N THR A 58 1.31 10.42 6.36
CA THR A 58 1.62 11.73 5.80
C THR A 58 0.35 12.27 5.15
N ILE A 59 -0.11 13.42 5.58
CA ILE A 59 -1.30 14.08 5.07
C ILE A 59 -0.86 15.28 4.24
N SER A 60 -1.28 15.34 2.95
CA SER A 60 -1.09 16.48 2.06
C SER A 60 -2.45 17.03 1.66
N ALA A 61 -2.82 18.19 2.16
CA ALA A 61 -4.06 18.89 1.84
C ALA A 61 -3.78 20.05 0.86
N TYR A 62 -4.60 20.17 -0.19
CA TYR A 62 -4.52 21.23 -1.18
C TYR A 62 -5.83 22.01 -1.18
N GLY A 63 -5.80 23.30 -0.90
CA GLY A 63 -6.97 24.18 -0.98
C GLY A 63 -7.40 24.41 -2.43
N ALA A 64 -8.65 24.80 -2.63
CA ALA A 64 -9.17 25.06 -3.99
C ALA A 64 -8.74 26.44 -4.51
N LYS A 65 -8.65 26.58 -5.84
CA LYS A 65 -8.51 27.86 -6.54
C LYS A 65 -9.79 28.69 -6.40
N GLY A 66 -9.66 29.98 -6.26
CA GLY A 66 -10.78 30.92 -6.42
C GLY A 66 -11.26 31.00 -7.87
N ALA A 67 -12.55 31.29 -8.05
CA ALA A 67 -13.11 31.48 -9.37
C ALA A 67 -12.63 32.83 -9.98
N PRO A 68 -12.49 32.92 -11.30
CA PRO A 68 -12.21 34.18 -11.97
C PRO A 68 -13.43 35.10 -11.91
N GLY A 69 -13.26 36.39 -12.15
CA GLY A 69 -14.36 37.32 -12.44
C GLY A 69 -15.05 37.02 -13.76
N VAL A 70 -16.15 37.70 -14.01
CA VAL A 70 -16.92 37.63 -15.27
C VAL A 70 -16.92 39.00 -15.94
N GLY A 71 -16.79 39.04 -17.26
CA GLY A 71 -16.76 40.29 -18.08
C GLY A 71 -15.64 40.27 -19.13
N GLY A 72 -15.26 41.45 -19.64
CA GLY A 72 -14.18 41.56 -20.63
C GLY A 72 -12.78 41.49 -20.04
N ASN A 73 -12.47 42.39 -19.11
CA ASN A 73 -11.18 42.50 -18.46
C ASN A 73 -11.28 42.04 -17.00
N ILE A 74 -11.18 40.74 -16.78
CA ILE A 74 -11.45 40.09 -15.49
C ILE A 74 -10.16 39.86 -14.67
N GLY A 75 -10.28 39.83 -13.35
CA GLY A 75 -9.28 39.30 -12.47
C GLY A 75 -9.30 37.76 -12.46
N VAL A 76 -8.15 37.13 -12.37
CA VAL A 76 -8.02 35.69 -12.18
C VAL A 76 -8.18 35.33 -10.72
N GLY A 77 -8.79 34.21 -10.41
CA GLY A 77 -8.81 33.66 -9.05
C GLY A 77 -7.40 33.21 -8.59
N GLY A 78 -7.10 33.41 -7.33
CA GLY A 78 -5.85 32.93 -6.72
C GLY A 78 -5.82 31.39 -6.62
N ASN A 79 -4.67 30.81 -6.81
CA ASN A 79 -4.49 29.38 -6.61
C ASN A 79 -4.55 29.02 -5.11
N GLY A 80 -5.01 27.79 -4.80
CA GLY A 80 -5.00 27.25 -3.43
C GLY A 80 -3.61 26.84 -2.98
N GLY A 81 -3.42 26.75 -1.64
CA GLY A 81 -2.16 26.36 -1.03
C GLY A 81 -2.06 24.86 -0.71
N LEU A 82 -0.88 24.43 -0.32
CA LEU A 82 -0.57 23.12 0.27
C LEU A 82 -0.31 23.28 1.77
N ALA A 83 -0.87 22.35 2.55
CA ALA A 83 -0.41 22.04 3.90
C ALA A 83 -0.11 20.55 3.97
N GLN A 84 1.08 20.20 4.48
CA GLN A 84 1.52 18.82 4.65
C GLN A 84 2.12 18.60 6.00
N GLY A 85 1.96 17.40 6.55
CA GLY A 85 2.63 17.00 7.79
C GLY A 85 2.42 15.52 8.08
N VAL A 86 3.21 15.01 9.04
CA VAL A 86 3.17 13.62 9.49
C VAL A 86 2.42 13.54 10.81
N LEU A 87 1.45 12.62 10.88
CA LEU A 87 0.64 12.34 12.04
C LEU A 87 0.89 10.91 12.53
N ALA A 88 1.19 10.74 13.82
CA ALA A 88 1.13 9.43 14.47
C ALA A 88 -0.35 9.04 14.66
N VAL A 89 -0.70 7.82 14.26
CA VAL A 89 -2.09 7.34 14.25
C VAL A 89 -2.19 5.98 14.93
N THR A 90 -3.41 5.64 15.37
CA THR A 90 -3.75 4.32 15.87
C THR A 90 -4.66 3.61 14.88
N PRO A 91 -4.42 2.33 14.56
CA PRO A 91 -5.30 1.54 13.71
C PRO A 91 -6.78 1.63 14.12
N GLY A 92 -7.67 1.70 13.15
CA GLY A 92 -9.11 1.81 13.35
C GLY A 92 -9.63 3.24 13.65
N GLN A 93 -8.76 4.22 13.92
CA GLN A 93 -9.18 5.63 14.05
C GLN A 93 -9.79 6.14 12.74
N THR A 94 -10.84 6.95 12.86
CA THR A 94 -11.54 7.55 11.71
C THR A 94 -11.31 9.06 11.67
N TYR A 95 -10.92 9.56 10.50
CA TYR A 95 -10.70 10.97 10.20
C TYR A 95 -11.74 11.46 9.19
N ASN A 96 -12.30 12.66 9.43
CA ASN A 96 -13.24 13.32 8.53
C ASN A 96 -12.48 14.24 7.58
N ILE A 97 -12.72 14.11 6.27
CA ILE A 97 -12.01 14.80 5.19
C ILE A 97 -12.95 15.74 4.47
N PHE A 98 -12.59 17.01 4.44
CA PHE A 98 -13.30 18.06 3.73
C PHE A 98 -12.40 18.59 2.62
N VAL A 99 -12.82 18.44 1.36
CA VAL A 99 -12.04 18.87 0.20
C VAL A 99 -12.66 20.14 -0.38
N GLY A 100 -11.92 21.21 -0.45
CA GLY A 100 -12.38 22.50 -0.94
C GLY A 100 -12.82 22.49 -2.40
N GLY A 101 -13.86 23.25 -2.72
CA GLY A 101 -14.34 23.43 -4.08
C GLY A 101 -14.04 24.82 -4.63
N THR A 102 -13.83 24.92 -5.93
CA THR A 102 -13.75 26.23 -6.65
C THR A 102 -15.07 27.00 -6.59
N ASN A 103 -16.17 26.33 -6.24
CA ASN A 103 -17.50 26.91 -5.98
C ASN A 103 -17.66 27.44 -4.55
N GLY A 104 -16.59 27.47 -3.75
CA GLY A 104 -16.59 27.95 -2.37
C GLY A 104 -16.90 26.92 -1.31
N TYR A 105 -17.20 25.65 -1.66
CA TYR A 105 -17.42 24.59 -0.66
C TYR A 105 -16.26 24.50 0.31
N ASN A 106 -16.59 24.40 1.60
CA ASN A 106 -15.69 24.39 2.75
C ASN A 106 -14.98 25.76 2.96
N GLY A 107 -15.77 26.81 3.03
CA GLY A 107 -15.40 28.12 3.55
C GLY A 107 -14.97 29.19 2.55
N GLY A 108 -14.98 28.94 1.27
CA GLY A 108 -14.83 30.02 0.26
C GLY A 108 -16.06 30.93 0.23
N ALA A 109 -15.85 32.23 0.19
CA ALA A 109 -16.91 33.22 0.28
C ALA A 109 -17.49 33.61 -1.09
N ASN A 110 -18.71 34.09 -1.07
CA ASN A 110 -19.40 34.56 -2.26
C ASN A 110 -18.90 35.95 -2.72
N PRO A 111 -18.91 36.24 -4.02
CA PRO A 111 -18.70 37.57 -4.50
C PRO A 111 -19.88 38.49 -4.10
N GLY A 112 -19.66 39.78 -4.06
CA GLY A 112 -20.72 40.76 -3.95
C GLY A 112 -21.60 40.74 -5.22
N ALA A 113 -22.92 40.84 -5.03
CA ALA A 113 -23.80 41.00 -6.16
C ALA A 113 -23.47 42.30 -6.90
N GLY A 114 -23.32 42.24 -8.19
CA GLY A 114 -23.08 43.36 -9.10
C GLY A 114 -23.95 43.19 -10.35
N GLY A 115 -23.93 44.16 -11.23
CA GLY A 115 -24.62 44.06 -12.53
C GLY A 115 -24.14 42.87 -13.37
N PRO A 116 -24.10 42.98 -14.69
CA PRO A 116 -23.71 41.87 -15.56
C PRO A 116 -22.24 41.42 -15.40
N PHE A 117 -21.43 42.12 -14.58
CA PHE A 117 -20.02 41.87 -14.36
C PHE A 117 -19.80 41.34 -12.93
N THR A 118 -19.99 40.05 -12.73
CA THR A 118 -19.86 39.42 -11.42
C THR A 118 -18.41 39.11 -11.12
N SER A 119 -18.03 39.23 -9.86
CA SER A 119 -16.74 38.78 -9.38
C SER A 119 -16.74 37.28 -9.05
N GLY A 120 -15.56 36.70 -8.88
CA GLY A 120 -15.39 35.27 -8.58
C GLY A 120 -15.62 34.95 -7.12
N THR A 121 -16.10 33.74 -6.87
CA THR A 121 -16.16 33.11 -5.54
C THR A 121 -14.77 32.79 -5.04
N GLY A 122 -14.53 32.93 -3.75
CA GLY A 122 -13.31 32.38 -3.13
C GLY A 122 -13.28 30.86 -3.16
N GLY A 123 -12.11 30.25 -3.34
CA GLY A 123 -11.92 28.82 -3.28
C GLY A 123 -12.03 28.31 -1.83
N GLY A 124 -12.57 27.11 -1.63
CA GLY A 124 -12.70 26.48 -0.33
C GLY A 124 -11.38 25.94 0.20
N ALA A 125 -11.25 25.84 1.52
CA ALA A 125 -10.16 25.15 2.18
C ALA A 125 -10.27 23.63 2.04
N SER A 126 -9.17 22.91 2.07
CA SER A 126 -9.19 21.45 2.34
C SER A 126 -8.63 21.19 3.72
N ASP A 127 -9.34 20.39 4.51
CA ASP A 127 -8.90 20.07 5.87
C ASP A 127 -9.25 18.64 6.27
N VAL A 128 -8.51 18.14 7.27
CA VAL A 128 -8.74 16.86 7.92
C VAL A 128 -9.07 17.10 9.38
N ARG A 129 -10.12 16.43 9.90
CA ARG A 129 -10.63 16.60 11.27
C ARG A 129 -10.64 15.28 12.01
N PHE A 130 -10.34 15.34 13.31
CA PHE A 130 -10.36 14.19 14.21
C PHE A 130 -11.23 14.48 15.44
N GLY A 131 -12.00 13.48 15.89
CA GLY A 131 -12.87 13.61 17.06
C GLY A 131 -14.17 14.41 16.82
N GLY A 132 -14.48 14.75 15.55
CA GLY A 132 -15.72 15.44 15.20
C GLY A 132 -15.63 16.18 13.86
N VAL A 133 -16.71 16.92 13.54
CA VAL A 133 -16.85 17.66 12.27
C VAL A 133 -16.73 19.19 12.44
N ALA A 134 -16.58 19.68 13.67
CA ALA A 134 -16.45 21.11 13.94
C ALA A 134 -15.09 21.65 13.45
N LEU A 135 -15.01 22.96 13.20
CA LEU A 135 -13.76 23.63 12.81
C LEU A 135 -12.65 23.49 13.86
N ALA A 136 -13.00 23.36 15.15
CA ALA A 136 -12.06 23.12 16.24
C ALA A 136 -11.39 21.72 16.18
N ASN A 137 -11.96 20.77 15.45
CA ASN A 137 -11.42 19.42 15.27
C ASN A 137 -10.38 19.31 14.13
N ARG A 138 -10.08 20.41 13.43
CA ARG A 138 -9.11 20.42 12.33
C ARG A 138 -7.70 20.16 12.85
N ILE A 139 -7.04 19.19 12.27
CA ILE A 139 -5.64 18.83 12.57
C ILE A 139 -4.68 19.39 11.50
N ILE A 140 -5.22 19.62 10.29
CA ILE A 140 -4.48 20.23 9.17
C ILE A 140 -5.48 20.96 8.29
N THR A 141 -5.07 22.10 7.73
CA THR A 141 -5.87 22.93 6.85
C THR A 141 -5.00 23.54 5.77
N ALA A 142 -5.42 23.40 4.49
CA ALA A 142 -4.84 24.10 3.36
C ALA A 142 -5.78 25.21 2.91
N GLY A 143 -5.29 26.43 2.82
CA GLY A 143 -6.07 27.60 2.44
C GLY A 143 -6.44 27.64 0.96
N GLY A 144 -7.68 27.99 0.66
CA GLY A 144 -8.16 28.31 -0.69
C GLY A 144 -7.75 29.68 -1.17
N GLY A 145 -7.67 29.87 -2.49
CA GLY A 145 -7.38 31.18 -3.09
C GLY A 145 -8.60 32.12 -3.10
N GLY A 146 -8.37 33.39 -3.09
CA GLY A 146 -9.41 34.43 -3.26
C GLY A 146 -9.98 34.46 -4.67
N GLY A 147 -11.21 34.89 -4.84
CA GLY A 147 -11.84 35.12 -6.15
C GLY A 147 -11.23 36.29 -6.92
N GLY A 148 -11.33 36.27 -8.22
CA GLY A 148 -10.95 37.39 -9.09
C GLY A 148 -12.07 38.43 -9.24
N GLY A 149 -11.73 39.68 -9.31
CA GLY A 149 -12.66 40.79 -9.52
C GLY A 149 -13.30 40.77 -10.93
N GLY A 150 -14.58 41.11 -11.03
CA GLY A 150 -15.27 41.36 -12.31
C GLY A 150 -14.71 42.59 -13.01
N GLY A 151 -14.72 42.60 -14.33
CA GLY A 151 -14.28 43.72 -15.15
C GLY A 151 -15.26 44.09 -16.25
N PRO A 152 -15.32 45.36 -16.64
CA PRO A 152 -16.26 45.84 -17.69
C PRO A 152 -15.89 45.31 -19.08
N GLN A 153 -16.84 45.44 -20.03
CA GLN A 153 -16.60 45.11 -21.44
C GLN A 153 -15.69 46.13 -22.14
N VAL A 154 -15.00 45.72 -23.15
CA VAL A 154 -13.80 46.28 -23.80
C VAL A 154 -14.00 47.67 -24.47
N SER A 155 -15.18 48.31 -24.43
CA SER A 155 -15.50 49.46 -25.25
C SER A 155 -15.16 50.86 -24.71
N CYS A 156 -14.62 50.98 -23.50
CA CYS A 156 -14.33 52.29 -22.87
C CYS A 156 -13.07 52.32 -22.03
N ASN A 157 -11.87 52.04 -22.54
CA ASN A 157 -10.61 52.00 -21.74
C ASN A 157 -10.81 51.38 -20.36
N ALA A 158 -11.29 50.18 -20.38
CA ALA A 158 -11.91 49.50 -19.24
C ALA A 158 -10.86 49.08 -18.23
N GLY A 159 -11.13 49.35 -16.95
CA GLY A 159 -10.35 48.83 -15.86
C GLY A 159 -10.30 47.29 -15.86
N VAL A 160 -9.27 46.71 -15.24
CA VAL A 160 -9.09 45.27 -15.09
C VAL A 160 -9.50 44.85 -13.70
N GLY A 161 -10.28 43.76 -13.56
CA GLY A 161 -10.63 43.18 -12.28
C GLY A 161 -9.38 42.80 -11.46
N GLY A 162 -9.41 43.03 -10.17
CA GLY A 162 -8.31 42.66 -9.28
C GLY A 162 -8.13 41.14 -9.21
N ASN A 163 -6.92 40.67 -9.24
CA ASN A 163 -6.63 39.24 -9.06
C ASN A 163 -6.88 38.79 -7.62
N GLY A 164 -7.31 37.54 -7.43
CA GLY A 164 -7.44 36.93 -6.13
C GLY A 164 -6.07 36.59 -5.52
N GLY A 165 -5.96 36.72 -4.20
CA GLY A 165 -4.79 36.32 -3.44
C GLY A 165 -4.63 34.83 -3.39
N VAL A 166 -3.41 34.32 -3.41
CA VAL A 166 -3.15 32.88 -3.28
C VAL A 166 -3.47 32.38 -1.89
N GLY A 167 -4.02 31.17 -1.77
CA GLY A 167 -4.14 30.46 -0.49
C GLY A 167 -2.82 29.82 -0.09
N GLY A 168 -2.66 29.56 1.21
CA GLY A 168 -1.52 28.81 1.74
C GLY A 168 -0.60 29.65 2.63
N ASN A 169 0.50 29.02 3.09
CA ASN A 169 1.39 29.52 4.13
C ASN A 169 0.67 29.88 5.46
N LEU A 170 1.39 30.37 6.44
CA LEU A 170 0.82 30.88 7.70
C LEU A 170 -0.04 32.13 7.48
N THR A 171 0.17 32.82 6.38
CA THR A 171 -0.63 33.97 5.94
C THR A 171 -0.99 33.78 4.48
N GLY A 172 -2.27 33.89 4.15
CA GLY A 172 -2.75 33.91 2.77
C GLY A 172 -2.27 35.13 2.02
N GLY A 173 -2.19 35.06 0.71
CA GLY A 173 -1.85 36.21 -0.13
C GLY A 173 -2.94 37.25 -0.16
N ASN A 174 -2.57 38.53 -0.30
CA ASN A 174 -3.53 39.60 -0.59
C ASN A 174 -4.03 39.48 -2.04
N GLY A 175 -5.26 39.86 -2.27
CA GLY A 175 -5.74 40.15 -3.62
C GLY A 175 -5.04 41.37 -4.22
N THR A 176 -5.45 41.78 -5.41
CA THR A 176 -5.02 43.05 -5.99
C THR A 176 -6.21 44.00 -6.19
N THR A 177 -5.96 45.27 -6.13
CA THR A 177 -6.95 46.33 -6.41
C THR A 177 -7.36 46.23 -7.87
N GLY A 178 -8.66 46.36 -8.15
CA GLY A 178 -9.13 46.54 -9.51
C GLY A 178 -8.59 47.87 -10.11
N THR A 179 -8.24 47.87 -11.38
CA THR A 179 -7.75 49.10 -12.01
C THR A 179 -8.89 49.96 -12.48
N ALA A 180 -8.67 51.27 -12.55
CA ALA A 180 -9.60 52.23 -13.04
C ALA A 180 -9.56 52.33 -14.56
N GLY A 181 -10.73 52.57 -15.17
CA GLY A 181 -10.83 53.23 -16.47
C GLY A 181 -10.72 54.77 -16.31
N PHE A 182 -11.10 55.54 -17.34
CA PHE A 182 -10.92 57.00 -17.45
C PHE A 182 -11.51 57.87 -16.31
N CYS A 183 -12.38 57.33 -15.45
CA CYS A 183 -13.22 58.16 -14.55
C CYS A 183 -13.24 57.73 -13.07
N GLY A 184 -12.26 57.03 -12.51
CA GLY A 184 -12.28 56.70 -11.08
C GLY A 184 -11.40 55.51 -10.67
N ASN A 185 -11.46 55.09 -9.43
CA ASN A 185 -10.63 53.99 -8.89
C ASN A 185 -11.43 52.68 -8.85
N GLY A 186 -10.78 51.54 -9.14
CA GLY A 186 -11.33 50.19 -8.90
C GLY A 186 -11.50 49.89 -7.39
N GLY A 187 -12.28 48.89 -7.05
CA GLY A 187 -12.41 48.40 -5.68
C GLY A 187 -11.07 47.92 -5.11
N SER A 188 -10.81 48.19 -3.83
CA SER A 188 -9.58 47.69 -3.21
C SER A 188 -9.69 46.19 -2.92
N PHE A 189 -8.55 45.57 -2.74
CA PHE A 189 -8.43 44.12 -2.47
C PHE A 189 -8.82 43.76 -1.04
N GLY A 190 -9.21 42.50 -0.82
CA GLY A 190 -9.25 41.87 0.48
C GLY A 190 -7.84 41.31 0.85
N SER A 191 -7.44 41.45 2.11
CA SER A 191 -6.17 40.90 2.58
C SER A 191 -6.26 39.40 2.86
N GLY A 192 -5.10 38.71 2.91
CA GLY A 192 -5.01 37.31 3.28
C GLY A 192 -5.36 37.09 4.76
N GLY A 193 -5.92 35.90 5.06
CA GLY A 193 -6.11 35.42 6.44
C GLY A 193 -4.76 35.07 7.09
N THR A 194 -4.70 35.18 8.42
CA THR A 194 -3.51 34.87 9.24
C THR A 194 -3.75 33.65 10.14
N GLN A 195 -2.87 33.39 11.10
CA GLN A 195 -3.08 32.36 12.13
C GLN A 195 -3.95 32.86 13.31
N ALA A 196 -4.17 34.16 13.41
CA ALA A 196 -4.87 34.78 14.54
C ALA A 196 -6.20 35.47 14.14
N ALA A 197 -6.33 35.85 12.87
CA ALA A 197 -7.50 36.61 12.40
C ALA A 197 -7.77 36.38 10.91
N GLY A 198 -9.00 36.55 10.52
CA GLY A 198 -9.38 36.64 9.10
C GLY A 198 -8.79 37.86 8.43
N GLY A 199 -8.64 37.77 7.10
CA GLY A 199 -8.18 38.91 6.29
C GLY A 199 -9.11 40.10 6.36
N ALA A 200 -8.54 41.28 6.33
CA ALA A 200 -9.34 42.52 6.30
C ALA A 200 -10.10 42.69 5.00
N ALA A 201 -11.24 43.31 5.10
CA ALA A 201 -12.09 43.65 3.95
C ALA A 201 -11.43 44.68 3.03
N GLY A 202 -11.64 44.54 1.73
CA GLY A 202 -11.38 45.58 0.75
C GLY A 202 -12.43 46.69 0.83
N THR A 203 -11.98 47.94 0.63
CA THR A 203 -12.85 49.11 0.60
C THR A 203 -13.46 49.30 -0.80
N GLY A 204 -14.74 49.55 -0.84
CA GLY A 204 -15.44 49.92 -2.05
C GLY A 204 -15.15 51.39 -2.41
N ASN A 205 -15.39 51.75 -3.68
CA ASN A 205 -15.13 53.08 -4.16
C ASN A 205 -16.44 53.92 -4.28
N PHE A 206 -16.33 55.19 -3.92
CA PHE A 206 -17.42 56.15 -3.97
C PHE A 206 -17.28 57.03 -5.21
N ASN A 207 -18.20 56.93 -6.13
CA ASN A 207 -18.29 58.02 -7.15
C ASN A 207 -19.73 58.27 -7.55
N CYS A 208 -20.63 58.67 -6.77
CA CYS A 208 -21.96 59.14 -7.07
C CYS A 208 -22.93 59.15 -5.88
N GLY A 209 -22.43 59.39 -4.66
CA GLY A 209 -23.32 59.67 -3.52
C GLY A 209 -23.98 58.44 -2.84
N GLY A 210 -23.69 57.21 -3.27
CA GLY A 210 -24.15 55.98 -2.62
C GLY A 210 -23.14 55.44 -1.61
N PRO A 211 -23.54 54.59 -0.64
CA PRO A 211 -22.61 54.00 0.30
C PRO A 211 -21.60 53.07 -0.39
N ALA A 212 -20.33 53.09 0.06
CA ALA A 212 -19.32 52.18 -0.47
C ALA A 212 -19.72 50.71 -0.25
N GLY A 213 -19.66 49.92 -1.30
CA GLY A 213 -19.76 48.46 -1.20
C GLY A 213 -18.45 47.87 -0.70
N ASN A 214 -18.16 48.03 0.59
CA ASN A 214 -16.99 47.36 1.19
C ASN A 214 -17.18 45.86 1.18
N GLY A 215 -16.10 45.11 1.02
CA GLY A 215 -16.10 43.68 1.31
C GLY A 215 -16.34 43.41 2.79
N PHE A 216 -16.32 42.17 3.16
CA PHE A 216 -16.38 41.70 4.54
C PHE A 216 -15.04 41.07 4.95
N ALA A 217 -14.73 41.20 6.22
CA ALA A 217 -13.54 40.49 6.75
C ALA A 217 -13.74 38.99 6.76
N GLY A 218 -12.66 38.24 6.59
CA GLY A 218 -12.67 36.80 6.80
C GLY A 218 -12.80 36.43 8.29
N ALA A 219 -13.11 35.20 8.57
CA ALA A 219 -13.23 34.63 9.92
C ALA A 219 -12.59 33.25 10.00
N LEU A 220 -12.63 32.62 11.19
CA LEU A 220 -12.18 31.24 11.38
C LEU A 220 -12.90 30.31 10.41
N GLY A 221 -12.17 29.67 9.51
CA GLY A 221 -12.70 28.73 8.51
C GLY A 221 -13.33 29.36 7.27
N ILE A 222 -13.70 30.63 7.29
CA ILE A 222 -14.58 31.22 6.30
C ILE A 222 -13.99 32.52 5.73
N GLY A 223 -13.98 32.64 4.40
CA GLY A 223 -13.64 33.88 3.70
C GLY A 223 -14.70 34.96 3.89
N GLY A 224 -14.31 36.20 3.73
CA GLY A 224 -15.22 37.36 3.73
C GLY A 224 -15.92 37.50 2.37
N ASN A 225 -17.22 37.81 2.37
CA ASN A 225 -17.95 38.07 1.14
C ASN A 225 -17.43 39.35 0.45
N GLY A 226 -17.54 39.40 -0.86
CA GLY A 226 -17.21 40.59 -1.62
C GLY A 226 -18.22 41.73 -1.41
N GLY A 227 -17.79 42.97 -1.60
CA GLY A 227 -18.63 44.16 -1.51
C GLY A 227 -19.65 44.22 -2.64
N LEU A 228 -20.88 44.66 -2.31
CA LEU A 228 -21.97 44.76 -3.28
C LEU A 228 -21.69 45.87 -4.32
N GLY A 229 -21.89 45.57 -5.60
CA GLY A 229 -21.97 46.58 -6.66
C GLY A 229 -23.18 47.46 -6.46
N ILE A 230 -23.03 48.77 -6.58
CA ILE A 230 -24.12 49.72 -6.29
C ILE A 230 -24.71 50.30 -7.57
N MET A 231 -26.04 50.40 -7.59
CA MET A 231 -26.79 51.21 -8.54
C MET A 231 -26.89 52.66 -7.99
N GLY A 232 -26.37 53.63 -8.71
CA GLY A 232 -26.54 55.05 -8.34
C GLY A 232 -26.38 55.97 -9.55
N CYS A 233 -27.23 57.04 -9.62
CA CYS A 233 -27.07 58.16 -10.53
C CYS A 233 -27.10 57.86 -12.05
N GLY A 234 -27.96 57.00 -12.53
CA GLY A 234 -28.17 56.81 -13.97
C GLY A 234 -27.03 56.18 -14.76
N CYS A 235 -26.01 55.66 -14.02
CA CYS A 235 -24.86 55.00 -14.59
C CYS A 235 -24.99 53.49 -14.48
N TYR A 236 -24.24 52.73 -15.30
CA TYR A 236 -24.20 51.29 -15.24
C TYR A 236 -23.69 50.81 -13.90
N ILE A 237 -24.20 49.67 -13.41
CA ILE A 237 -23.83 49.04 -12.14
C ILE A 237 -22.35 48.68 -12.17
N GLY A 238 -21.57 49.10 -11.16
CA GLY A 238 -20.17 48.69 -10.97
C GLY A 238 -20.05 47.21 -10.63
N ALA A 239 -18.93 46.60 -10.94
CA ALA A 239 -18.68 45.20 -10.56
C ALA A 239 -18.60 45.11 -9.03
N GLY A 240 -19.24 44.09 -8.44
CA GLY A 240 -19.06 43.76 -7.04
C GLY A 240 -17.64 43.31 -6.72
N GLY A 241 -17.27 43.29 -5.46
CA GLY A 241 -15.98 42.75 -5.00
C GLY A 241 -15.95 41.23 -5.03
N ALA A 242 -14.79 40.61 -5.16
CA ALA A 242 -14.62 39.17 -5.14
C ALA A 242 -14.67 38.57 -3.71
N GLY A 243 -15.05 37.30 -3.61
CA GLY A 243 -15.06 36.58 -2.34
C GLY A 243 -13.67 36.20 -1.87
N GLY A 244 -13.43 36.22 -0.54
CA GLY A 244 -12.21 35.73 0.08
C GLY A 244 -12.13 34.18 0.10
N GLY A 245 -10.94 33.62 0.04
CA GLY A 245 -10.69 32.17 0.15
C GLY A 245 -10.93 31.64 1.57
N GLY A 246 -11.41 30.40 1.69
CA GLY A 246 -11.48 29.65 2.96
C GLY A 246 -10.08 29.26 3.46
N GLY A 247 -9.94 29.02 4.77
CA GLY A 247 -8.62 28.66 5.34
C GLY A 247 -8.71 28.29 6.82
N TYR A 248 -7.57 28.20 7.52
CA TYR A 248 -7.57 28.19 8.98
C TYR A 248 -8.29 29.45 9.46
N TYR A 249 -7.83 30.61 9.02
CA TYR A 249 -8.64 31.81 8.90
C TYR A 249 -8.78 32.17 7.43
N GLY A 250 -9.97 32.57 7.00
CA GLY A 250 -10.26 32.94 5.62
C GLY A 250 -9.75 34.34 5.27
N GLY A 251 -9.52 34.58 3.99
CA GLY A 251 -9.17 35.89 3.45
C GLY A 251 -10.34 36.87 3.46
N GLY A 252 -10.09 38.15 3.41
CA GLY A 252 -11.11 39.18 3.26
C GLY A 252 -11.70 39.25 1.86
N GLY A 253 -12.96 39.67 1.73
CA GLY A 253 -13.56 39.98 0.44
C GLY A 253 -13.05 41.31 -0.12
N GLY A 254 -12.99 41.41 -1.46
CA GLY A 254 -12.65 42.65 -2.17
C GLY A 254 -13.79 43.68 -2.11
N GLY A 255 -13.47 44.96 -2.25
CA GLY A 255 -14.43 46.04 -2.38
C GLY A 255 -15.04 46.14 -3.80
N ASN A 256 -16.21 46.75 -3.94
CA ASN A 256 -16.82 47.01 -5.23
C ASN A 256 -16.06 48.09 -6.04
N GLY A 257 -16.15 48.02 -7.35
CA GLY A 257 -15.84 49.13 -8.23
C GLY A 257 -16.95 50.20 -8.20
N GLY A 258 -16.59 51.48 -8.41
CA GLY A 258 -17.57 52.57 -8.37
C GLY A 258 -18.51 52.61 -9.60
N CYS A 259 -19.39 53.62 -9.68
CA CYS A 259 -20.31 53.85 -10.78
C CYS A 259 -19.61 54.32 -12.09
N GLY A 260 -20.15 53.96 -13.25
CA GLY A 260 -19.70 54.53 -14.52
C GLY A 260 -19.26 53.55 -15.61
N GLY A 261 -19.62 52.28 -15.54
CA GLY A 261 -19.42 51.30 -16.62
C GLY A 261 -17.96 50.82 -16.86
N ALA A 262 -16.98 51.43 -16.16
CA ALA A 262 -15.56 51.16 -16.38
C ALA A 262 -14.83 50.71 -15.13
N TYR A 263 -15.55 50.39 -14.05
CA TYR A 263 -14.93 50.11 -12.74
C TYR A 263 -15.01 48.64 -12.42
N SER A 264 -13.89 48.11 -12.01
CA SER A 264 -13.68 46.71 -11.71
C SER A 264 -13.65 46.47 -10.21
N GLY A 265 -14.17 45.31 -9.77
CA GLY A 265 -14.14 44.86 -8.42
C GLY A 265 -12.71 44.49 -7.97
N GLY A 266 -12.42 44.68 -6.71
CA GLY A 266 -11.17 44.20 -6.09
C GLY A 266 -11.16 42.69 -5.94
N GLY A 267 -9.99 42.06 -6.03
CA GLY A 267 -9.81 40.65 -5.78
C GLY A 267 -9.94 40.28 -4.29
N GLY A 268 -10.48 39.14 -3.95
CA GLY A 268 -10.50 38.61 -2.57
C GLY A 268 -9.13 38.16 -2.11
N GLY A 269 -8.88 38.19 -0.79
CA GLY A 269 -7.66 37.61 -0.17
C GLY A 269 -7.73 36.09 -0.15
N GLY A 270 -6.57 35.43 -0.12
CA GLY A 270 -6.47 33.99 0.10
C GLY A 270 -6.61 33.61 1.58
N GLY A 271 -7.01 32.37 1.86
CA GLY A 271 -7.05 31.82 3.22
C GLY A 271 -5.67 31.34 3.68
N SER A 272 -5.43 31.39 4.98
CA SER A 272 -4.21 30.83 5.59
C SER A 272 -4.29 29.30 5.70
N SER A 273 -3.12 28.66 5.69
CA SER A 273 -2.95 27.22 5.97
C SER A 273 -2.47 27.00 7.41
N ASN A 274 -2.71 25.81 7.96
CA ASN A 274 -2.24 25.42 9.28
C ASN A 274 -1.98 23.92 9.29
N THR A 275 -0.89 23.51 9.93
CA THR A 275 -0.52 22.08 10.11
C THR A 275 -0.73 21.60 11.54
N GLY A 276 -1.31 22.43 12.43
CA GLY A 276 -1.46 22.07 13.83
C GLY A 276 -0.13 21.64 14.45
N ALA A 277 -0.15 20.54 15.18
CA ALA A 277 1.00 19.92 15.84
C ALA A 277 1.61 18.76 15.03
N LEU A 278 1.39 18.70 13.71
CA LEU A 278 1.96 17.66 12.87
C LEU A 278 3.49 17.81 12.78
N ALA A 279 4.18 16.63 12.72
CA ALA A 279 5.62 16.59 12.49
C ALA A 279 5.95 16.92 11.04
N SER A 280 7.17 17.43 10.80
CA SER A 280 7.70 17.76 9.47
C SER A 280 6.74 18.63 8.63
N PRO A 281 6.28 19.77 9.16
CA PRO A 281 5.29 20.59 8.48
C PRO A 281 5.84 21.26 7.22
N VAL A 282 5.04 21.22 6.13
CA VAL A 282 5.33 21.95 4.88
C VAL A 282 4.10 22.79 4.54
N LEU A 283 4.33 24.05 4.24
CA LEU A 283 3.31 24.99 3.77
C LEU A 283 3.81 25.67 2.48
N ASN A 284 3.02 25.56 1.41
CA ASN A 284 3.32 26.24 0.15
C ASN A 284 2.08 27.00 -0.33
N ALA A 285 2.29 28.24 -0.76
CA ALA A 285 1.21 29.07 -1.29
C ALA A 285 1.04 28.90 -2.81
N GLY A 286 -0.20 28.94 -3.28
CA GLY A 286 -0.51 29.12 -4.69
C GLY A 286 -0.19 27.94 -5.60
N VAL A 287 -0.15 26.73 -5.10
CA VAL A 287 0.26 25.52 -5.86
C VAL A 287 -0.90 24.77 -6.51
N GLN A 288 -2.14 24.94 -6.03
CA GLN A 288 -3.32 24.20 -6.53
C GLN A 288 -4.13 25.01 -7.52
N ASN A 289 -4.23 24.52 -8.76
CA ASN A 289 -4.99 25.15 -9.84
C ASN A 289 -6.24 24.34 -10.19
N GLY A 290 -7.32 24.48 -9.40
CA GLY A 290 -8.58 23.73 -9.55
C GLY A 290 -9.24 23.48 -8.20
N ASN A 291 -10.07 22.45 -8.13
CA ASN A 291 -10.61 21.99 -6.87
C ASN A 291 -9.47 21.53 -5.95
N GLY A 292 -9.75 21.55 -4.66
CA GLY A 292 -8.84 21.00 -3.66
C GLY A 292 -8.66 19.50 -3.79
N GLN A 293 -7.73 18.96 -3.00
CA GLN A 293 -7.44 17.54 -2.90
C GLN A 293 -6.86 17.23 -1.51
N VAL A 294 -7.10 16.03 -1.00
CA VAL A 294 -6.37 15.50 0.17
C VAL A 294 -5.75 14.17 -0.20
N ILE A 295 -4.45 14.02 0.03
CA ILE A 295 -3.71 12.79 -0.19
C ILE A 295 -3.21 12.31 1.16
N ILE A 296 -3.51 11.05 1.50
CA ILE A 296 -3.01 10.39 2.71
C ILE A 296 -2.11 9.25 2.29
N GLN A 297 -0.86 9.31 2.70
CA GLN A 297 0.14 8.29 2.44
C GLN A 297 0.54 7.60 3.74
N TYR A 298 0.66 6.28 3.71
CA TYR A 298 1.13 5.49 4.82
C TYR A 298 1.96 4.30 4.34
N ASN A 299 2.86 3.86 5.20
CA ASN A 299 3.61 2.64 4.98
C ASN A 299 2.95 1.54 5.78
N CYS A 300 2.50 0.50 5.09
CA CYS A 300 2.27 -0.78 5.72
C CYS A 300 3.63 -1.47 5.84
N VAL A 301 4.26 -1.33 7.00
CA VAL A 301 5.32 -2.27 7.33
C VAL A 301 4.59 -3.59 7.54
N LEU A 302 4.83 -4.56 6.68
CA LEU A 302 4.29 -5.91 6.86
C LEU A 302 4.60 -6.35 8.29
N PRO A 303 3.62 -6.89 9.04
CA PRO A 303 3.77 -7.13 10.49
C PRO A 303 4.83 -8.16 10.84
N ILE A 304 5.31 -8.94 9.86
CA ILE A 304 6.34 -9.97 9.99
C ILE A 304 7.40 -9.81 8.92
N GLU A 305 8.64 -9.96 9.34
CA GLU A 305 9.77 -10.26 8.49
C GLU A 305 10.05 -11.77 8.57
N LEU A 306 9.36 -12.56 7.72
CA LEU A 306 9.65 -13.98 7.59
C LEU A 306 10.97 -14.16 6.84
N THR A 307 11.98 -14.66 7.52
CA THR A 307 13.32 -14.87 6.94
C THR A 307 13.47 -16.23 6.32
N GLU A 308 12.73 -17.23 6.80
CA GLU A 308 12.83 -18.62 6.32
C GLU A 308 11.49 -19.35 6.47
N PHE A 309 11.13 -20.19 5.49
CA PHE A 309 10.11 -21.23 5.61
C PHE A 309 10.55 -22.41 4.77
N THR A 310 10.83 -23.54 5.42
CA THR A 310 11.39 -24.74 4.79
C THR A 310 10.66 -26.00 5.23
N ALA A 311 10.72 -27.03 4.37
CA ALA A 311 10.23 -28.36 4.63
C ALA A 311 11.31 -29.39 4.30
N HIS A 312 11.51 -30.38 5.16
CA HIS A 312 12.48 -31.45 4.96
C HIS A 312 11.87 -32.80 5.34
N TYR A 313 11.90 -33.78 4.42
CA TYR A 313 11.48 -35.16 4.68
C TYR A 313 12.67 -35.97 5.17
N ASN A 314 12.54 -36.64 6.32
CA ASN A 314 13.60 -37.45 6.92
C ASN A 314 13.41 -38.97 6.73
N GLY A 315 12.46 -39.38 5.89
CA GLY A 315 12.13 -40.78 5.65
C GLY A 315 10.92 -41.29 6.46
N SER A 316 10.42 -40.52 7.43
CA SER A 316 9.26 -40.90 8.26
C SER A 316 8.23 -39.78 8.38
N TYR A 317 8.65 -38.56 8.47
CA TYR A 317 7.79 -37.38 8.58
C TYR A 317 8.44 -36.17 7.91
N VAL A 318 7.66 -35.12 7.61
CA VAL A 318 8.18 -33.84 7.13
C VAL A 318 8.36 -32.91 8.31
N TYR A 319 9.57 -32.37 8.43
CA TYR A 319 9.93 -31.35 9.41
C TYR A 319 9.79 -29.97 8.77
N LEU A 320 8.86 -29.16 9.27
CA LEU A 320 8.62 -27.79 8.84
C LEU A 320 9.33 -26.84 9.80
N THR A 321 10.00 -25.84 9.25
CA THR A 321 10.69 -24.80 10.03
C THR A 321 10.41 -23.44 9.42
N TRP A 322 10.07 -22.45 10.26
CA TRP A 322 10.03 -21.07 9.83
C TRP A 322 10.64 -20.15 10.88
N LYS A 323 11.20 -19.04 10.38
CA LYS A 323 11.85 -18.01 11.20
C LYS A 323 11.26 -16.65 10.91
N THR A 324 11.06 -15.87 11.95
CA THR A 324 10.68 -14.47 11.87
C THR A 324 11.82 -13.61 12.42
N ALA A 325 12.23 -12.54 11.73
CA ALA A 325 13.22 -11.59 12.26
C ALA A 325 12.59 -10.71 13.34
N SER A 326 11.32 -10.37 13.17
CA SER A 326 10.52 -9.61 14.12
C SER A 326 9.04 -9.97 14.00
N GLU A 327 8.25 -9.72 15.05
CA GLU A 327 6.80 -9.88 15.06
C GLU A 327 6.17 -8.65 15.68
N LYS A 328 5.03 -8.21 15.13
CA LYS A 328 4.25 -7.10 15.65
C LYS A 328 2.77 -7.41 15.56
N ASN A 329 2.06 -7.30 16.68
CA ASN A 329 0.62 -7.60 16.80
C ASN A 329 0.24 -9.02 16.36
N SER A 330 1.20 -9.92 16.22
CA SER A 330 0.97 -11.30 15.79
C SER A 330 0.23 -12.08 16.87
N ASN A 331 -0.77 -12.87 16.50
CA ASN A 331 -1.53 -13.71 17.43
C ASN A 331 -1.11 -15.18 17.30
N TYR A 332 -1.20 -15.71 16.07
CA TYR A 332 -0.87 -17.11 15.80
C TYR A 332 -0.54 -17.32 14.32
N PHE A 333 0.12 -18.45 14.07
CA PHE A 333 0.30 -19.03 12.75
C PHE A 333 -0.66 -20.19 12.54
N THR A 334 -1.12 -20.42 11.30
CA THR A 334 -1.68 -21.69 10.86
C THR A 334 -0.79 -22.30 9.80
N ILE A 335 -0.64 -23.62 9.86
CA ILE A 335 -0.07 -24.42 8.78
C ILE A 335 -1.20 -25.23 8.18
N GLU A 336 -1.37 -25.07 6.88
CA GLU A 336 -2.33 -25.84 6.09
C GLU A 336 -1.56 -26.70 5.09
N LYS A 337 -2.09 -27.89 4.75
CA LYS A 337 -1.47 -28.83 3.82
C LYS A 337 -2.42 -29.21 2.70
N ALA A 338 -1.91 -29.33 1.48
CA ALA A 338 -2.60 -29.89 0.33
C ALA A 338 -1.70 -30.85 -0.45
N MET A 339 -2.32 -31.80 -1.16
CA MET A 339 -1.69 -32.53 -2.27
C MET A 339 -1.85 -31.75 -3.57
N GLU A 340 -1.14 -32.13 -4.61
CA GLU A 340 -1.28 -31.50 -5.94
C GLU A 340 -2.74 -31.59 -6.44
N GLY A 341 -3.34 -30.43 -6.75
CA GLY A 341 -4.73 -30.32 -7.18
C GLY A 341 -5.79 -30.49 -6.09
N GLY A 342 -5.39 -30.63 -4.81
CA GLY A 342 -6.30 -30.76 -3.68
C GLY A 342 -6.51 -29.44 -2.91
N ASP A 343 -7.54 -29.43 -2.06
CA ASP A 343 -7.82 -28.32 -1.16
C ASP A 343 -6.88 -28.30 0.05
N PHE A 344 -6.57 -27.11 0.55
CA PHE A 344 -5.78 -26.95 1.77
C PHE A 344 -6.62 -27.33 3.01
N ALA A 345 -6.07 -28.22 3.84
CA ALA A 345 -6.61 -28.60 5.13
C ALA A 345 -5.70 -28.10 6.27
N LEU A 346 -6.32 -27.55 7.31
CA LEU A 346 -5.60 -27.10 8.50
C LEU A 346 -4.90 -28.29 9.18
N MET A 347 -3.60 -28.17 9.37
CA MET A 347 -2.79 -29.12 10.15
C MET A 347 -2.71 -28.72 11.62
N ASP A 348 -2.31 -27.46 11.88
CA ASP A 348 -2.12 -26.99 13.26
C ASP A 348 -2.20 -25.46 13.34
N LYS A 349 -2.38 -24.98 14.58
CA LYS A 349 -2.39 -23.58 14.98
C LYS A 349 -1.36 -23.34 16.07
N ILE A 350 -0.38 -22.51 15.78
CA ILE A 350 0.80 -22.29 16.65
C ILE A 350 0.79 -20.84 17.12
N ALA A 351 0.83 -20.64 18.45
CA ALA A 351 0.90 -19.30 19.02
C ALA A 351 2.18 -18.59 18.60
N SER A 352 2.05 -17.31 18.20
CA SER A 352 3.19 -16.45 17.89
C SER A 352 3.77 -15.81 19.16
N ALA A 353 4.91 -15.11 19.04
CA ALA A 353 5.49 -14.35 20.14
C ALA A 353 4.77 -13.01 20.40
N GLY A 354 3.74 -12.67 19.60
CA GLY A 354 2.95 -11.45 19.73
C GLY A 354 3.68 -10.21 19.25
N ASN A 355 4.58 -9.69 20.07
CA ASN A 355 5.47 -8.58 19.75
C ASN A 355 6.91 -8.99 20.06
N SER A 356 7.75 -9.15 19.05
CA SER A 356 9.17 -9.49 19.19
C SER A 356 10.03 -8.65 18.25
N LYS A 357 11.13 -8.12 18.76
CA LYS A 357 12.17 -7.45 17.98
C LYS A 357 13.40 -8.35 17.75
N SER A 358 13.31 -9.61 18.12
CA SER A 358 14.35 -10.61 17.92
C SER A 358 13.82 -11.79 17.15
N GLU A 359 14.71 -12.46 16.42
CA GLU A 359 14.39 -13.67 15.68
C GLU A 359 13.66 -14.70 16.55
N LYS A 360 12.63 -15.32 15.98
CA LYS A 360 11.90 -16.46 16.55
C LYS A 360 11.93 -17.61 15.56
N LEU A 361 12.17 -18.81 16.13
CA LEU A 361 12.17 -20.08 15.40
C LEU A 361 10.94 -20.88 15.79
N TYR A 362 10.24 -21.39 14.80
CA TYR A 362 9.06 -22.24 14.95
C TYR A 362 9.26 -23.53 14.17
N THR A 363 8.69 -24.61 14.66
CA THR A 363 8.78 -25.94 14.04
C THR A 363 7.46 -26.68 14.15
N LEU A 364 7.18 -27.53 13.16
CA LEU A 364 6.04 -28.45 13.16
C LEU A 364 6.42 -29.73 12.41
N ASN A 365 5.97 -30.88 12.90
CA ASN A 365 6.17 -32.16 12.24
C ASN A 365 4.87 -32.60 11.56
N ASP A 366 4.93 -32.91 10.26
CA ASP A 366 3.89 -33.65 9.56
C ASP A 366 4.21 -35.13 9.57
N TYR A 367 3.55 -35.88 10.45
CA TYR A 367 3.72 -37.33 10.58
C TYR A 367 2.96 -38.14 9.55
N GLN A 368 2.16 -37.48 8.69
CA GLN A 368 1.36 -38.13 7.65
C GLN A 368 1.52 -37.38 6.31
N PRO A 369 2.74 -37.18 5.79
CA PRO A 369 2.91 -36.56 4.48
C PRO A 369 2.31 -37.45 3.40
N TYR A 370 1.92 -36.85 2.28
CA TYR A 370 1.55 -37.61 1.09
C TYR A 370 2.84 -38.20 0.50
N THR A 371 2.96 -39.54 0.55
CA THR A 371 4.20 -40.27 0.23
C THR A 371 4.45 -40.47 -1.26
N HIS A 372 3.48 -40.13 -2.11
CA HIS A 372 3.57 -40.22 -3.58
C HIS A 372 3.08 -38.91 -4.18
N GLY A 373 3.99 -37.96 -4.39
CA GLY A 373 3.70 -36.70 -5.02
C GLY A 373 4.22 -35.47 -4.30
N VAL A 374 3.66 -34.32 -4.65
CA VAL A 374 4.04 -33.03 -4.10
C VAL A 374 3.13 -32.66 -2.93
N ASN A 375 3.74 -32.42 -1.77
CA ASN A 375 3.08 -31.83 -0.61
C ASN A 375 3.24 -30.30 -0.69
N TYR A 376 2.16 -29.58 -0.59
CA TYR A 376 2.14 -28.12 -0.46
C TYR A 376 1.84 -27.76 0.98
N TYR A 377 2.64 -26.86 1.55
CA TYR A 377 2.44 -26.32 2.89
C TYR A 377 2.23 -24.82 2.80
N LEU A 378 1.14 -24.33 3.37
CA LEU A 378 0.76 -22.93 3.40
C LEU A 378 0.82 -22.42 4.83
N LEU A 379 1.79 -21.55 5.11
CA LEU A 379 1.94 -20.83 6.37
C LEU A 379 1.14 -19.54 6.28
N LYS A 380 0.24 -19.32 7.23
CA LYS A 380 -0.52 -18.07 7.39
C LYS A 380 -0.29 -17.50 8.77
N GLN A 381 -0.23 -16.17 8.87
CA GLN A 381 -0.20 -15.45 10.14
C GLN A 381 -1.47 -14.64 10.32
N TYR A 382 -1.98 -14.65 11.53
CA TYR A 382 -3.12 -13.85 11.95
C TYR A 382 -2.72 -12.89 13.05
N ASP A 383 -3.15 -11.63 12.94
CA ASP A 383 -2.93 -10.60 13.95
C ASP A 383 -3.93 -10.72 15.12
N LEU A 384 -3.72 -9.93 16.18
CA LEU A 384 -4.58 -9.93 17.38
C LEU A 384 -6.04 -9.55 17.08
N ASP A 385 -6.29 -8.80 16.01
CA ASP A 385 -7.64 -8.44 15.54
C ASP A 385 -8.29 -9.52 14.67
N GLY A 386 -7.58 -10.64 14.40
CA GLY A 386 -8.05 -11.75 13.58
C GLY A 386 -7.82 -11.56 12.08
N THR A 387 -7.20 -10.48 11.63
CA THR A 387 -6.89 -10.28 10.21
C THR A 387 -5.73 -11.15 9.78
N LEU A 388 -5.81 -11.67 8.53
CA LEU A 388 -4.69 -12.35 7.86
C LEU A 388 -3.67 -11.29 7.45
N SER A 389 -2.48 -11.33 8.04
CA SER A 389 -1.42 -10.34 7.80
C SER A 389 -0.32 -10.83 6.88
N PHE A 390 -0.17 -12.16 6.75
CA PHE A 390 0.87 -12.76 5.92
C PHE A 390 0.50 -14.18 5.50
N GLU A 391 0.92 -14.59 4.28
CA GLU A 391 0.89 -15.99 3.84
C GLU A 391 2.10 -16.34 2.95
N LYS A 392 2.58 -17.57 3.07
CA LYS A 392 3.68 -18.13 2.27
C LYS A 392 3.47 -19.60 2.02
N MET A 393 3.60 -20.01 0.77
CA MET A 393 3.52 -21.41 0.35
C MET A 393 4.89 -21.93 -0.03
N ILE A 394 5.14 -23.20 0.34
CA ILE A 394 6.27 -24.01 -0.14
C ILE A 394 5.77 -25.36 -0.61
N SER A 395 6.57 -26.05 -1.40
CA SER A 395 6.28 -27.40 -1.86
C SER A 395 7.46 -28.35 -1.57
N LEU A 396 7.14 -29.60 -1.29
CA LEU A 396 8.10 -30.67 -1.09
C LEU A 396 7.61 -31.93 -1.80
N SER A 397 8.43 -32.47 -2.70
CA SER A 397 8.18 -33.80 -3.29
C SER A 397 8.64 -34.89 -2.31
N VAL A 398 7.71 -35.77 -1.93
CA VAL A 398 8.00 -36.92 -1.11
C VAL A 398 7.81 -38.16 -1.97
N ILE A 399 8.89 -38.90 -2.16
CA ILE A 399 8.89 -40.16 -2.87
C ILE A 399 9.34 -41.23 -1.88
N GLU A 400 8.41 -42.06 -1.47
CA GLU A 400 8.73 -43.22 -0.64
C GLU A 400 9.36 -44.31 -1.53
N LYS A 401 10.53 -44.82 -1.12
CA LYS A 401 11.18 -45.91 -1.82
C LYS A 401 10.39 -47.21 -1.66
N ILE A 402 9.99 -47.82 -2.76
CA ILE A 402 9.28 -49.09 -2.77
C ILE A 402 10.32 -50.21 -3.00
N TYR A 403 10.86 -50.73 -1.90
CA TYR A 403 11.83 -51.81 -1.98
C TYR A 403 11.15 -53.12 -2.35
N GLU A 404 11.36 -53.59 -3.59
CA GLU A 404 10.84 -54.86 -4.09
C GLU A 404 11.96 -55.67 -4.69
N PHE A 405 11.81 -57.01 -4.69
CA PHE A 405 12.70 -57.91 -5.35
C PHE A 405 11.97 -59.10 -5.96
N SER A 406 12.56 -59.68 -7.00
CA SER A 406 12.00 -60.86 -7.66
C SER A 406 13.00 -62.02 -7.63
N LEU A 407 12.43 -63.23 -7.70
CA LEU A 407 13.18 -64.49 -7.75
C LEU A 407 12.84 -65.26 -9.02
N SER A 408 13.83 -65.58 -9.85
CA SER A 408 13.60 -66.28 -11.10
C SER A 408 14.76 -67.25 -11.41
N PRO A 409 14.46 -68.50 -11.81
CA PRO A 409 13.17 -69.14 -11.80
C PRO A 409 12.65 -69.45 -10.37
N ASN A 410 11.33 -69.43 -10.20
CA ASN A 410 10.70 -69.89 -8.97
C ASN A 410 9.39 -70.62 -9.34
N PRO A 411 9.32 -71.96 -9.23
CA PRO A 411 10.24 -72.87 -8.57
C PRO A 411 11.63 -72.96 -9.21
N ALA A 412 12.66 -73.18 -8.37
CA ALA A 412 14.06 -73.28 -8.76
C ALA A 412 14.59 -74.70 -8.60
N GLU A 413 15.59 -75.09 -9.41
CA GLU A 413 16.33 -76.32 -9.25
C GLU A 413 17.66 -76.01 -8.44
N ASP A 414 18.75 -75.78 -9.14
CA ASP A 414 20.05 -75.59 -8.50
C ASP A 414 20.43 -74.14 -8.16
N ASN A 415 19.82 -73.19 -8.86
CA ASN A 415 20.09 -71.75 -8.69
C ASN A 415 18.83 -70.91 -8.85
N VAL A 416 18.80 -69.80 -8.18
CA VAL A 416 17.79 -68.74 -8.37
C VAL A 416 18.48 -67.39 -8.46
N ALA A 417 18.05 -66.60 -9.42
CA ALA A 417 18.49 -65.22 -9.55
C ALA A 417 17.56 -64.30 -8.74
N LEU A 418 18.14 -63.49 -7.86
CA LEU A 418 17.48 -62.43 -7.14
C LEU A 418 17.75 -61.11 -7.86
N ARG A 419 16.70 -60.38 -8.25
CA ARG A 419 16.81 -59.06 -8.82
C ARG A 419 16.14 -58.04 -7.89
N LEU A 420 16.88 -56.98 -7.56
CA LEU A 420 16.43 -55.86 -6.73
C LEU A 420 15.80 -54.77 -7.59
N SER A 421 14.80 -54.05 -7.07
CA SER A 421 14.26 -52.86 -7.70
C SER A 421 15.22 -51.66 -7.65
N ASP A 422 14.96 -50.64 -8.47
CA ASP A 422 15.77 -49.40 -8.57
C ASP A 422 15.96 -48.70 -7.21
N ASP A 423 14.99 -48.84 -6.31
CA ASP A 423 15.00 -48.21 -4.99
C ASP A 423 16.13 -48.71 -4.08
N PHE A 424 16.71 -49.88 -4.39
CA PHE A 424 17.89 -50.37 -3.72
C PHE A 424 19.20 -49.79 -4.24
N VAL A 425 19.18 -49.08 -5.38
CA VAL A 425 20.43 -48.54 -5.96
C VAL A 425 21.06 -47.52 -5.02
N GLY A 426 22.33 -47.72 -4.75
CA GLY A 426 23.09 -46.89 -3.80
C GLY A 426 23.07 -47.38 -2.35
N GLU A 427 22.22 -48.37 -2.03
CA GLU A 427 22.07 -48.93 -0.68
C GLU A 427 23.02 -50.14 -0.44
N ASN A 428 23.36 -50.39 0.81
CA ASN A 428 23.81 -51.70 1.25
C ASN A 428 22.60 -52.59 1.46
N VAL A 429 22.71 -53.86 1.11
CA VAL A 429 21.62 -54.84 1.19
C VAL A 429 22.08 -56.11 1.81
N LYS A 430 21.34 -56.63 2.80
CA LYS A 430 21.54 -57.96 3.37
C LYS A 430 20.49 -58.92 2.80
N ILE A 431 20.93 -60.04 2.30
CA ILE A 431 20.10 -61.11 1.74
C ILE A 431 20.24 -62.33 2.66
N GLU A 432 19.10 -62.88 3.05
CA GLU A 432 19.06 -64.08 3.90
C GLU A 432 18.11 -65.11 3.31
N LEU A 433 18.58 -66.38 3.33
CA LEU A 433 17.76 -67.54 2.97
C LEU A 433 17.41 -68.30 4.24
N ILE A 434 16.13 -68.56 4.45
CA ILE A 434 15.58 -69.13 5.67
C ILE A 434 14.72 -70.33 5.26
N ASN A 435 14.87 -71.48 5.97
CA ASN A 435 14.05 -72.62 5.72
C ASN A 435 12.66 -72.54 6.36
N SER A 436 11.81 -73.52 6.11
CA SER A 436 10.43 -73.56 6.60
C SER A 436 10.24 -73.60 8.11
N VAL A 437 11.31 -73.95 8.88
CA VAL A 437 11.30 -73.93 10.35
C VAL A 437 11.93 -72.70 10.94
N GLY A 438 12.26 -71.71 10.12
CA GLY A 438 12.81 -70.41 10.56
C GLY A 438 14.34 -70.37 10.78
N GLN A 439 15.02 -71.41 10.40
CA GLN A 439 16.49 -71.48 10.52
C GLN A 439 17.13 -70.77 9.32
N MET A 440 18.09 -69.88 9.59
CA MET A 440 18.91 -69.24 8.56
C MET A 440 19.86 -70.25 7.93
N ILE A 441 19.77 -70.41 6.63
CA ILE A 441 20.59 -71.31 5.83
C ILE A 441 21.79 -70.60 5.23
N PHE A 442 21.58 -69.37 4.79
CA PHE A 442 22.59 -68.60 4.09
C PHE A 442 22.33 -67.10 4.33
N ASN A 443 23.39 -66.34 4.40
CA ASN A 443 23.31 -64.87 4.32
C ASN A 443 24.39 -64.32 3.38
N ASP A 444 24.11 -63.21 2.76
CA ASP A 444 25.05 -62.44 1.93
C ASP A 444 24.80 -60.95 2.10
N ASN A 445 25.86 -60.16 1.90
CA ASN A 445 25.79 -58.71 2.00
C ASN A 445 26.28 -58.09 0.70
N ILE A 446 25.50 -57.19 0.14
CA ILE A 446 25.90 -56.32 -0.96
C ILE A 446 26.22 -54.96 -0.35
N ASP A 447 27.51 -54.57 -0.34
CA ASP A 447 27.94 -53.30 0.26
C ASP A 447 27.33 -52.09 -0.43
N LYS A 448 27.06 -52.21 -1.72
CA LYS A 448 26.40 -51.18 -2.49
C LYS A 448 25.76 -51.76 -3.76
N VAL A 449 24.47 -51.58 -3.91
CA VAL A 449 23.77 -51.90 -5.15
C VAL A 449 24.10 -50.82 -6.19
N ILE A 450 24.69 -51.22 -7.35
CA ILE A 450 25.19 -50.28 -8.37
C ILE A 450 24.18 -50.04 -9.50
N SER A 451 23.23 -50.92 -9.72
CA SER A 451 22.17 -50.77 -10.71
C SER A 451 21.00 -51.71 -10.41
N ASP A 452 19.83 -51.40 -10.99
CA ASP A 452 18.64 -52.25 -11.01
C ASP A 452 18.81 -53.58 -11.77
N GLN A 453 19.87 -53.68 -12.55
CA GLN A 453 20.24 -54.90 -13.30
C GLN A 453 21.21 -55.81 -12.50
N GLN A 454 21.58 -55.42 -11.29
CA GLN A 454 22.41 -56.23 -10.45
C GLN A 454 21.63 -57.49 -10.01
N ILE A 455 22.14 -58.67 -10.41
CA ILE A 455 21.55 -59.96 -10.11
C ILE A 455 22.46 -60.69 -9.14
N GLN A 456 21.92 -61.14 -7.99
CA GLN A 456 22.58 -62.03 -7.08
C GLN A 456 22.10 -63.46 -7.34
N ILE A 457 23.05 -64.35 -7.58
CA ILE A 457 22.75 -65.80 -7.79
C ILE A 457 22.84 -66.50 -6.44
N LEU A 458 21.74 -67.12 -6.02
CA LEU A 458 21.69 -67.99 -4.85
C LEU A 458 21.83 -69.43 -5.29
N ASN A 459 22.87 -70.10 -4.81
CA ASN A 459 23.10 -71.53 -5.06
C ASN A 459 22.27 -72.37 -4.11
N LEU A 460 21.42 -73.22 -4.68
CA LEU A 460 20.48 -74.11 -3.95
C LEU A 460 20.83 -75.57 -4.06
N LYS A 461 21.93 -75.90 -4.74
CA LYS A 461 22.26 -77.29 -5.17
C LYS A 461 22.26 -78.29 -4.00
N GLU A 462 22.84 -77.89 -2.88
CA GLU A 462 22.98 -78.77 -1.68
C GLU A 462 21.73 -78.71 -0.76
N LEU A 463 20.71 -77.93 -1.11
CA LEU A 463 19.53 -77.79 -0.27
C LEU A 463 18.47 -78.85 -0.56
N PRO A 464 17.79 -79.39 0.46
CA PRO A 464 16.63 -80.29 0.27
C PRO A 464 15.52 -79.63 -0.51
N LYS A 465 14.74 -80.44 -1.23
CA LYS A 465 13.50 -79.98 -1.88
C LYS A 465 12.53 -79.46 -0.82
N GLY A 466 11.88 -78.33 -1.10
CA GLY A 466 10.95 -77.75 -0.15
C GLY A 466 10.75 -76.25 -0.30
N PHE A 467 10.13 -75.67 0.72
CA PHE A 467 9.86 -74.22 0.76
C PHE A 467 10.93 -73.47 1.58
N TYR A 468 11.39 -72.37 1.06
CA TYR A 468 12.29 -71.45 1.67
C TYR A 468 11.72 -70.02 1.62
N PHE A 469 12.25 -69.14 2.40
CA PHE A 469 11.95 -67.72 2.38
C PHE A 469 13.24 -66.95 2.16
N VAL A 470 13.19 -66.04 1.16
CA VAL A 470 14.26 -65.08 0.95
C VAL A 470 13.86 -63.77 1.63
N ARG A 471 14.70 -63.28 2.52
CA ARG A 471 14.56 -61.99 3.19
C ARG A 471 15.62 -61.03 2.67
N VAL A 472 15.17 -59.88 2.25
CA VAL A 472 16.05 -58.77 1.81
C VAL A 472 15.84 -57.58 2.76
N ILE A 473 16.95 -57.06 3.30
CA ILE A 473 16.98 -55.96 4.25
C ILE A 473 17.77 -54.82 3.60
N SER A 474 17.16 -53.65 3.41
CA SER A 474 17.88 -52.48 2.92
C SER A 474 18.71 -51.82 3.99
N GLY A 475 19.68 -50.99 3.63
CA GLY A 475 20.49 -50.21 4.56
C GLY A 475 19.66 -49.22 5.41
N GLN A 476 18.47 -48.89 4.96
CA GLN A 476 17.48 -48.07 5.70
C GLN A 476 16.63 -48.91 6.67
N GLY A 477 16.84 -50.24 6.73
CA GLY A 477 16.08 -51.11 7.60
C GLY A 477 14.76 -51.65 7.06
N SER A 478 14.42 -51.34 5.81
CA SER A 478 13.22 -51.92 5.14
C SER A 478 13.41 -53.40 4.90
N ILE A 479 12.42 -54.22 5.26
CA ILE A 479 12.44 -55.68 5.13
C ILE A 479 11.40 -56.13 4.12
N ARG A 480 11.80 -57.01 3.17
CA ARG A 480 10.92 -57.66 2.22
C ARG A 480 11.13 -59.16 2.23
N TRP A 481 10.07 -59.90 1.94
CA TRP A 481 10.07 -61.39 1.95
C TRP A 481 9.48 -61.91 0.65
N ASN A 482 10.12 -62.93 0.09
CA ASN A 482 9.53 -63.71 -0.99
C ASN A 482 9.69 -65.19 -0.70
N LYS A 483 8.67 -65.97 -1.08
CA LYS A 483 8.70 -67.41 -0.97
C LYS A 483 9.47 -67.99 -2.16
N LEU A 484 10.39 -68.91 -1.86
CA LEU A 484 11.17 -69.69 -2.83
C LEU A 484 10.78 -71.15 -2.73
N VAL A 485 10.52 -71.80 -3.88
CA VAL A 485 10.23 -73.22 -3.99
C VAL A 485 11.42 -73.89 -4.63
N LYS A 486 12.04 -74.86 -3.93
CA LYS A 486 13.11 -75.70 -4.44
C LYS A 486 12.52 -77.04 -4.88
N ASN A 487 12.66 -77.38 -6.19
CA ASN A 487 12.25 -78.63 -6.79
C ASN A 487 13.28 -79.76 -6.60
#